data_da9eb67064e0433b682a8c94da76271d
#
_entry.id   da9eb67064e0433b682a8c94da76271d
#
_cell.length_a   1.000
_cell.length_b   1.000
_cell.length_c   1.000
_cell.angle_alpha   90.00
_cell.angle_beta   90.00
_cell.angle_gamma   90.00
#
_symmetry.space_group_name_H-M   'P 1'
#
loop_
_entity.id
_entity.type
_entity.pdbx_description
1 polymer ?
#
loop_
_entity_poly.entity_id
_entity_poly.type
_entity_poly.pdbx_seq_one_letter_code
_entity_poly.pdbx_strand_id
1 'polypeptide(L)'
;DSEQGKLWEAVRQEWLQFSLETSGYTSVEELPQLDMGAQMLLTGLLIMADWIASNTNYFPLIDIDDNGVDSSVEYRAQKAWETLHLPDLWMPSCFFMDDAQFQSRFGFLPNEVQKTMIKVAEDAVQPGILILEAQMGVGKTEAALAAAEVLTAKTGSAGLFFGLPTQATANGIFPRLEQWAMEQSEDTLHSIRLAHGMAELNEQYQALFHGTSHLAEDMSSSGLVAHQWFEGRKQALLSDFVIGTVDQLLMAALKQKHVMLRHLGLAGKIVIVDECHAFDAYMNTYLDRALMWLGRYDVPVILLSATLPEKRRLEFISAYLGRKKLKDDELPVSRAYPILTWTDGETVKQQAIAVDTPSKTVSVKCISDEEIVDCLKQALSEGGCAGVIVNTVGRAQNLADKLKGILLDTEILVFHSHFLMPDRAQKEHVLLQRLGKKSTPDTRNHLIVVGT
;
A
#
# COMPACT_ATOMS: atom_id res chain seq x y z
N ASP A 1 -40.90 -28.65 11.91
CA ASP A 1 -41.94 -29.38 11.14
C ASP A 1 -43.16 -28.52 10.79
N SER A 2 -43.01 -27.20 10.64
CA SER A 2 -44.10 -26.33 10.18
C SER A 2 -44.25 -26.42 8.66
N GLU A 3 -45.46 -26.18 8.15
CA GLU A 3 -45.75 -26.09 6.70
C GLU A 3 -44.83 -25.09 5.98
N GLN A 4 -44.54 -23.97 6.64
CA GLN A 4 -43.57 -22.96 6.22
C GLN A 4 -42.16 -23.54 6.13
N GLY A 5 -41.72 -24.41 7.05
CA GLY A 5 -40.40 -25.04 7.01
C GLY A 5 -40.22 -25.97 5.80
N LYS A 6 -41.26 -26.69 5.41
CA LYS A 6 -41.25 -27.53 4.20
C LYS A 6 -41.21 -26.71 2.90
N LEU A 7 -41.91 -25.58 2.87
CA LEU A 7 -41.90 -24.68 1.74
C LEU A 7 -40.50 -24.07 1.53
N TRP A 8 -39.85 -23.60 2.61
CA TRP A 8 -38.50 -23.10 2.57
C TRP A 8 -37.46 -24.16 2.14
N GLU A 9 -37.67 -25.41 2.56
CA GLU A 9 -36.81 -26.53 2.16
C GLU A 9 -36.94 -26.79 0.66
N ALA A 10 -38.15 -26.80 0.13
CA ALA A 10 -38.39 -26.98 -1.32
C ALA A 10 -37.72 -25.85 -2.13
N VAL A 11 -37.89 -24.60 -1.73
CA VAL A 11 -37.24 -23.45 -2.39
C VAL A 11 -35.71 -23.56 -2.35
N ARG A 12 -35.11 -23.97 -1.22
CA ARG A 12 -33.65 -24.17 -1.14
C ARG A 12 -33.16 -25.29 -2.05
N GLN A 13 -33.90 -26.39 -2.16
CA GLN A 13 -33.55 -27.47 -3.07
C GLN A 13 -33.66 -27.04 -4.53
N GLU A 14 -34.68 -26.28 -4.90
CA GLU A 14 -34.85 -25.73 -6.25
C GLU A 14 -33.67 -24.79 -6.62
N TRP A 15 -33.30 -23.88 -5.72
CA TRP A 15 -32.14 -23.00 -5.92
C TRP A 15 -30.81 -23.76 -5.99
N LEU A 16 -30.63 -24.81 -5.17
CA LEU A 16 -29.44 -25.66 -5.25
C LEU A 16 -29.34 -26.35 -6.59
N GLN A 17 -30.45 -26.96 -7.05
CA GLN A 17 -30.52 -27.62 -8.34
C GLN A 17 -30.22 -26.66 -9.49
N PHE A 18 -30.86 -25.49 -9.50
CA PHE A 18 -30.61 -24.44 -10.48
C PHE A 18 -29.14 -24.00 -10.48
N SER A 19 -28.53 -23.83 -9.30
CA SER A 19 -27.13 -23.43 -9.19
C SER A 19 -26.18 -24.49 -9.71
N LEU A 20 -26.42 -25.76 -9.43
CA LEU A 20 -25.64 -26.88 -9.95
C LEU A 20 -25.73 -26.95 -11.49
N GLU A 21 -26.92 -26.91 -12.04
CA GLU A 21 -27.16 -26.97 -13.50
C GLU A 21 -26.48 -25.79 -14.20
N THR A 22 -26.65 -24.57 -13.68
CA THR A 22 -26.00 -23.36 -14.23
C THR A 22 -24.47 -23.43 -14.17
N SER A 23 -23.92 -24.12 -13.15
CA SER A 23 -22.48 -24.31 -12.98
C SER A 23 -21.93 -25.55 -13.71
N GLY A 24 -22.80 -26.31 -14.41
CA GLY A 24 -22.43 -27.51 -15.16
C GLY A 24 -22.20 -28.76 -14.31
N TYR A 25 -22.71 -28.78 -13.07
CA TYR A 25 -22.66 -29.92 -12.17
C TYR A 25 -24.03 -30.59 -12.05
N THR A 26 -24.06 -31.88 -11.75
CA THR A 26 -25.30 -32.64 -11.57
C THR A 26 -25.58 -32.93 -10.09
N SER A 27 -24.54 -32.91 -9.26
CA SER A 27 -24.67 -33.14 -7.81
C SER A 27 -23.61 -32.40 -7.00
N VAL A 28 -23.86 -32.28 -5.70
CA VAL A 28 -22.92 -31.63 -4.74
C VAL A 28 -21.62 -32.44 -4.60
N GLU A 29 -21.68 -33.76 -4.78
CA GLU A 29 -20.53 -34.67 -4.68
C GLU A 29 -19.51 -34.46 -5.80
N GLU A 30 -19.92 -33.88 -6.93
CA GLU A 30 -19.05 -33.56 -8.05
C GLU A 30 -18.26 -32.26 -7.84
N LEU A 31 -18.66 -31.43 -6.86
CA LEU A 31 -17.99 -30.17 -6.59
C LEU A 31 -16.55 -30.40 -6.11
N PRO A 32 -15.57 -29.65 -6.64
CA PRO A 32 -14.18 -29.77 -6.21
C PRO A 32 -14.02 -29.39 -4.73
N GLN A 33 -13.18 -30.13 -4.01
CA GLN A 33 -12.79 -29.72 -2.68
C GLN A 33 -11.82 -28.55 -2.78
N LEU A 34 -12.28 -27.40 -2.36
CA LEU A 34 -11.49 -26.17 -2.37
C LEU A 34 -10.61 -26.08 -1.11
N ASP A 35 -9.40 -25.64 -1.29
CA ASP A 35 -8.55 -25.28 -0.16
C ASP A 35 -9.07 -23.99 0.52
N MET A 36 -8.54 -23.68 1.71
CA MET A 36 -8.99 -22.52 2.48
C MET A 36 -8.76 -21.19 1.73
N GLY A 37 -7.70 -21.08 0.93
CA GLY A 37 -7.42 -19.89 0.13
C GLY A 37 -8.52 -19.64 -0.90
N ALA A 38 -8.82 -20.64 -1.71
CA ALA A 38 -9.88 -20.58 -2.71
C ALA A 38 -11.26 -20.30 -2.08
N GLN A 39 -11.58 -20.93 -0.93
CA GLN A 39 -12.82 -20.66 -0.21
C GLN A 39 -12.93 -19.19 0.23
N MET A 40 -11.83 -18.60 0.71
CA MET A 40 -11.82 -17.18 1.12
C MET A 40 -12.07 -16.26 -0.08
N LEU A 41 -11.43 -16.50 -1.22
CA LEU A 41 -11.58 -15.68 -2.42
C LEU A 41 -12.98 -15.80 -3.02
N LEU A 42 -13.49 -17.01 -3.17
CA LEU A 42 -14.85 -17.24 -3.68
C LEU A 42 -15.93 -16.65 -2.77
N THR A 43 -15.74 -16.72 -1.45
CA THR A 43 -16.65 -16.06 -0.51
C THR A 43 -16.61 -14.54 -0.67
N GLY A 44 -15.42 -13.96 -0.90
CA GLY A 44 -15.27 -12.54 -1.20
C GLY A 44 -16.00 -12.13 -2.48
N LEU A 45 -15.86 -12.94 -3.54
CA LEU A 45 -16.55 -12.73 -4.81
C LEU A 45 -18.08 -12.83 -4.65
N LEU A 46 -18.57 -13.83 -3.89
CA LEU A 46 -19.99 -13.98 -3.61
C LEU A 46 -20.56 -12.76 -2.86
N ILE A 47 -19.82 -12.22 -1.87
CA ILE A 47 -20.22 -11.00 -1.15
C ILE A 47 -20.30 -9.81 -2.10
N MET A 48 -19.36 -9.66 -3.03
CA MET A 48 -19.41 -8.59 -4.05
C MET A 48 -20.64 -8.74 -4.94
N ALA A 49 -20.88 -9.93 -5.46
CA ALA A 49 -22.03 -10.22 -6.32
C ALA A 49 -23.36 -9.92 -5.60
N ASP A 50 -23.48 -10.33 -4.32
CA ASP A 50 -24.65 -10.04 -3.50
C ASP A 50 -24.85 -8.53 -3.30
N TRP A 51 -23.78 -7.78 -3.04
CA TRP A 51 -23.88 -6.32 -2.87
C TRP A 51 -24.26 -5.58 -4.15
N ILE A 52 -23.81 -6.05 -5.31
CA ILE A 52 -24.21 -5.50 -6.61
C ILE A 52 -25.67 -5.85 -6.89
N ALA A 53 -26.04 -7.12 -6.75
CA ALA A 53 -27.38 -7.62 -7.05
C ALA A 53 -28.47 -7.05 -6.12
N SER A 54 -28.13 -6.75 -4.86
CA SER A 54 -29.08 -6.16 -3.89
C SER A 54 -29.17 -4.64 -3.95
N ASN A 55 -28.33 -3.98 -4.77
CA ASN A 55 -28.35 -2.53 -4.91
C ASN A 55 -29.40 -2.09 -5.96
N THR A 56 -30.41 -1.37 -5.52
CA THR A 56 -31.53 -0.91 -6.38
C THR A 56 -31.11 0.11 -7.46
N ASN A 57 -29.95 0.74 -7.36
CA ASN A 57 -29.40 1.57 -8.41
C ASN A 57 -28.92 0.76 -9.62
N TYR A 58 -28.41 -0.45 -9.39
CA TYR A 58 -27.94 -1.36 -10.44
C TYR A 58 -29.02 -2.36 -10.83
N PHE A 59 -29.80 -2.85 -9.85
CA PHE A 59 -30.91 -3.78 -10.05
C PHE A 59 -32.20 -3.17 -9.52
N PRO A 60 -32.85 -2.26 -10.28
CA PRO A 60 -34.15 -1.70 -9.91
C PRO A 60 -35.17 -2.81 -9.62
N LEU A 61 -36.05 -2.56 -8.67
CA LEU A 61 -37.14 -3.50 -8.38
C LEU A 61 -38.06 -3.61 -9.60
N ILE A 62 -38.51 -4.81 -9.90
CA ILE A 62 -39.48 -5.14 -10.95
C ILE A 62 -40.71 -5.76 -10.32
N ASP A 63 -41.85 -5.68 -11.01
CA ASP A 63 -43.06 -6.36 -10.57
C ASP A 63 -42.88 -7.89 -10.71
N ILE A 64 -43.45 -8.67 -9.79
CA ILE A 64 -43.32 -10.12 -9.77
C ILE A 64 -43.92 -10.78 -11.01
N ASP A 65 -44.91 -10.12 -11.63
CA ASP A 65 -45.61 -10.61 -12.81
C ASP A 65 -45.02 -10.06 -14.14
N ASP A 66 -43.91 -9.28 -14.08
CA ASP A 66 -43.27 -8.73 -15.24
C ASP A 66 -42.42 -9.81 -15.96
N ASN A 67 -42.86 -10.20 -17.15
CA ASN A 67 -42.21 -11.17 -18.03
C ASN A 67 -41.62 -10.52 -19.29
N GLY A 68 -41.38 -9.21 -19.29
CA GLY A 68 -40.73 -8.48 -20.40
C GLY A 68 -39.26 -8.88 -20.59
N VAL A 69 -38.70 -8.54 -21.75
CA VAL A 69 -37.28 -8.75 -22.03
C VAL A 69 -36.39 -8.02 -21.03
N ASP A 70 -36.80 -6.84 -20.61
CA ASP A 70 -36.09 -5.99 -19.64
C ASP A 70 -36.09 -6.56 -18.21
N SER A 71 -36.94 -7.56 -17.93
CA SER A 71 -36.99 -8.27 -16.66
C SER A 71 -36.14 -9.56 -16.63
N SER A 72 -35.56 -9.97 -17.77
CA SER A 72 -34.68 -11.12 -17.82
C SER A 72 -33.42 -10.92 -16.99
N VAL A 73 -32.90 -12.01 -16.39
CA VAL A 73 -31.70 -11.97 -15.54
C VAL A 73 -30.49 -11.50 -16.33
N GLU A 74 -30.33 -11.97 -17.55
CA GLU A 74 -29.21 -11.66 -18.42
C GLU A 74 -29.18 -10.17 -18.80
N TYR A 75 -30.30 -9.63 -19.24
CA TYR A 75 -30.42 -8.21 -19.60
C TYR A 75 -30.13 -7.31 -18.39
N ARG A 76 -30.72 -7.62 -17.25
CA ARG A 76 -30.53 -6.85 -16.01
C ARG A 76 -29.10 -6.91 -15.51
N ALA A 77 -28.44 -8.08 -15.58
CA ALA A 77 -27.05 -8.24 -15.21
C ALA A 77 -26.12 -7.44 -16.11
N GLN A 78 -26.34 -7.48 -17.42
CA GLN A 78 -25.57 -6.71 -18.39
C GLN A 78 -25.72 -5.21 -18.15
N LYS A 79 -26.98 -4.72 -17.99
CA LYS A 79 -27.26 -3.32 -17.72
C LYS A 79 -26.66 -2.84 -16.39
N ALA A 80 -26.71 -3.67 -15.36
CA ALA A 80 -26.08 -3.37 -14.06
C ALA A 80 -24.56 -3.25 -14.20
N TRP A 81 -23.93 -4.16 -14.96
CA TRP A 81 -22.49 -4.12 -15.21
C TRP A 81 -22.08 -2.86 -15.98
N GLU A 82 -22.82 -2.51 -17.03
CA GLU A 82 -22.61 -1.26 -17.77
C GLU A 82 -22.77 -0.02 -16.87
N THR A 83 -23.79 -0.03 -15.98
CA THR A 83 -24.03 1.08 -15.05
C THR A 83 -22.96 1.22 -13.96
N LEU A 84 -22.30 0.13 -13.59
CA LEU A 84 -21.20 0.14 -12.61
C LEU A 84 -19.99 0.95 -13.10
N HIS A 85 -19.76 0.99 -14.43
CA HIS A 85 -18.64 1.70 -15.04
C HIS A 85 -17.31 1.45 -14.33
N LEU A 86 -17.03 0.17 -13.97
CA LEU A 86 -15.78 -0.18 -13.31
C LEU A 86 -14.60 0.16 -14.22
N PRO A 87 -13.51 0.70 -13.67
CA PRO A 87 -12.27 0.93 -14.40
C PRO A 87 -11.70 -0.35 -14.98
N ASP A 88 -10.89 -0.23 -16.02
CA ASP A 88 -10.13 -1.34 -16.58
C ASP A 88 -9.07 -1.86 -15.60
N LEU A 89 -8.75 -3.14 -15.69
CA LEU A 89 -7.69 -3.73 -14.87
C LEU A 89 -6.31 -3.19 -15.29
N TRP A 90 -5.47 -2.87 -14.32
CA TRP A 90 -4.09 -2.49 -14.59
C TRP A 90 -3.29 -3.71 -15.05
N MET A 91 -2.98 -3.79 -16.32
CA MET A 91 -2.26 -4.90 -16.95
C MET A 91 -1.05 -4.37 -17.75
N PRO A 92 0.06 -3.99 -17.10
CA PRO A 92 1.24 -3.50 -17.80
C PRO A 92 1.87 -4.61 -18.64
N SER A 93 2.37 -4.25 -19.80
CA SER A 93 3.13 -5.14 -20.68
C SER A 93 4.65 -5.05 -20.47
N CYS A 94 5.08 -4.47 -19.38
CA CYS A 94 6.48 -4.21 -19.04
C CYS A 94 7.16 -5.45 -18.44
N PHE A 95 7.60 -6.40 -19.28
CA PHE A 95 8.36 -7.58 -18.84
C PHE A 95 9.83 -7.27 -18.54
N PHE A 96 10.35 -6.20 -19.11
CA PHE A 96 11.71 -5.70 -18.93
C PHE A 96 11.68 -4.18 -18.82
N MET A 97 12.55 -3.62 -17.99
CA MET A 97 12.65 -2.17 -17.81
C MET A 97 14.10 -1.72 -17.94
N ASP A 98 14.45 -1.18 -19.11
CA ASP A 98 15.77 -0.62 -19.34
C ASP A 98 15.96 0.78 -18.71
N ASP A 99 17.18 1.30 -18.78
CA ASP A 99 17.54 2.62 -18.21
C ASP A 99 16.70 3.75 -18.83
N ALA A 100 16.33 3.67 -20.12
CA ALA A 100 15.56 4.69 -20.82
C ALA A 100 14.08 4.65 -20.39
N GLN A 101 13.50 3.48 -20.26
CA GLN A 101 12.13 3.30 -19.75
C GLN A 101 12.04 3.76 -18.29
N PHE A 102 13.02 3.41 -17.46
CA PHE A 102 13.07 3.89 -16.08
C PHE A 102 13.18 5.42 -16.02
N GLN A 103 14.05 6.02 -16.85
CA GLN A 103 14.19 7.46 -16.92
C GLN A 103 12.92 8.16 -17.39
N SER A 104 12.23 7.60 -18.38
CA SER A 104 10.92 8.11 -18.81
C SER A 104 9.91 8.09 -17.67
N ARG A 105 9.88 7.00 -16.88
CA ARG A 105 8.92 6.79 -15.80
C ARG A 105 9.19 7.64 -14.56
N PHE A 106 10.44 7.83 -14.18
CA PHE A 106 10.82 8.48 -12.93
C PHE A 106 11.58 9.80 -13.08
N GLY A 107 11.94 10.20 -14.30
CA GLY A 107 12.61 11.46 -14.61
C GLY A 107 14.12 11.47 -14.36
N PHE A 108 14.75 10.33 -14.02
CA PHE A 108 16.18 10.19 -13.76
C PHE A 108 16.66 8.76 -14.07
N LEU A 109 17.96 8.60 -14.27
CA LEU A 109 18.57 7.29 -14.54
C LEU A 109 18.58 6.40 -13.27
N PRO A 110 18.37 5.09 -13.40
CA PRO A 110 18.38 4.19 -12.26
C PRO A 110 19.79 4.02 -11.68
N ASN A 111 19.87 3.98 -10.36
CA ASN A 111 21.09 3.63 -9.63
C ASN A 111 21.21 2.10 -9.46
N GLU A 112 22.32 1.63 -8.88
CA GLU A 112 22.60 0.19 -8.73
C GLU A 112 21.57 -0.55 -7.86
N VAL A 113 20.96 0.11 -6.87
CA VAL A 113 19.90 -0.48 -6.05
C VAL A 113 18.64 -0.72 -6.89
N GLN A 114 18.27 0.26 -7.70
CA GLN A 114 17.11 0.19 -8.60
C GLN A 114 17.34 -0.85 -9.70
N LYS A 115 18.50 -0.84 -10.35
CA LYS A 115 18.87 -1.82 -11.37
C LYS A 115 18.86 -3.25 -10.83
N THR A 116 19.43 -3.47 -9.64
CA THR A 116 19.43 -4.80 -9.01
C THR A 116 18.01 -5.28 -8.71
N MET A 117 17.14 -4.41 -8.21
CA MET A 117 15.76 -4.75 -7.89
C MET A 117 14.97 -5.13 -9.14
N ILE A 118 15.09 -4.33 -10.21
CA ILE A 118 14.48 -4.59 -11.52
C ILE A 118 14.99 -5.92 -12.08
N LYS A 119 16.30 -6.12 -12.10
CA LYS A 119 16.93 -7.33 -12.62
C LYS A 119 16.45 -8.60 -11.91
N VAL A 120 16.31 -8.55 -10.58
CA VAL A 120 15.77 -9.68 -9.81
C VAL A 120 14.30 -9.93 -10.16
N ALA A 121 13.49 -8.90 -10.35
CA ALA A 121 12.10 -9.05 -10.80
C ALA A 121 12.02 -9.66 -12.22
N GLU A 122 12.90 -9.23 -13.13
CA GLU A 122 13.00 -9.78 -14.48
C GLU A 122 13.43 -11.27 -14.51
N ASP A 123 14.39 -11.65 -13.68
CA ASP A 123 14.98 -12.99 -13.68
C ASP A 123 14.16 -14.01 -12.87
N ALA A 124 13.29 -13.57 -11.96
CA ALA A 124 12.49 -14.47 -11.14
C ALA A 124 11.53 -15.30 -12.01
N VAL A 125 11.52 -16.61 -11.81
CA VAL A 125 10.63 -17.57 -12.50
C VAL A 125 9.30 -17.71 -11.75
N GLN A 126 9.38 -17.80 -10.42
CA GLN A 126 8.24 -17.85 -9.51
C GLN A 126 8.43 -16.77 -8.43
N PRO A 127 8.17 -15.49 -8.79
CA PRO A 127 8.42 -14.38 -7.89
C PRO A 127 7.56 -14.50 -6.62
N GLY A 128 8.21 -14.37 -5.48
CA GLY A 128 7.56 -14.41 -4.17
C GLY A 128 7.81 -13.14 -3.36
N ILE A 129 8.45 -13.26 -2.19
CA ILE A 129 8.79 -12.10 -1.36
C ILE A 129 10.17 -11.55 -1.72
N LEU A 130 10.28 -10.23 -1.89
CA LEU A 130 11.51 -9.48 -2.10
C LEU A 130 11.71 -8.53 -0.90
N ILE A 131 12.87 -8.58 -0.26
CA ILE A 131 13.22 -7.72 0.90
C ILE A 131 14.43 -6.88 0.54
N LEU A 132 14.23 -5.58 0.34
CA LEU A 132 15.29 -4.62 0.04
C LEU A 132 15.69 -3.87 1.31
N GLU A 133 16.94 -4.06 1.72
CA GLU A 133 17.55 -3.30 2.80
C GLU A 133 18.56 -2.30 2.22
N ALA A 134 18.23 -1.03 2.31
CA ALA A 134 19.08 0.04 1.80
C ALA A 134 18.82 1.35 2.57
N GLN A 135 19.84 2.22 2.63
CA GLN A 135 19.76 3.48 3.34
C GLN A 135 18.58 4.37 2.88
N MET A 136 18.15 5.28 3.75
CA MET A 136 17.12 6.26 3.39
C MET A 136 17.62 7.18 2.27
N GLY A 137 16.69 7.56 1.37
CA GLY A 137 17.00 8.47 0.27
C GLY A 137 17.69 7.86 -0.96
N VAL A 138 17.93 6.53 -0.98
CA VAL A 138 18.55 5.84 -2.14
C VAL A 138 17.55 5.53 -3.26
N GLY A 139 16.29 5.89 -3.11
CA GLY A 139 15.24 5.63 -4.11
C GLY A 139 14.64 4.23 -4.04
N LYS A 140 14.45 3.70 -2.81
CA LYS A 140 13.76 2.40 -2.58
C LYS A 140 12.36 2.36 -3.15
N THR A 141 11.62 3.47 -3.07
CA THR A 141 10.25 3.58 -3.57
C THR A 141 10.19 3.36 -5.07
N GLU A 142 11.04 4.06 -5.83
CA GLU A 142 11.10 3.92 -7.28
C GLU A 142 11.59 2.51 -7.68
N ALA A 143 12.55 1.94 -6.94
CA ALA A 143 12.98 0.55 -7.13
C ALA A 143 11.81 -0.43 -6.98
N ALA A 144 10.97 -0.23 -5.95
CA ALA A 144 9.82 -1.09 -5.69
C ALA A 144 8.72 -0.92 -6.75
N LEU A 145 8.43 0.31 -7.19
CA LEU A 145 7.44 0.57 -8.23
C LEU A 145 7.86 -0.01 -9.58
N ALA A 146 9.12 0.18 -9.98
CA ALA A 146 9.67 -0.39 -11.21
C ALA A 146 9.63 -1.92 -11.19
N ALA A 147 10.04 -2.53 -10.08
CA ALA A 147 9.93 -3.98 -9.91
C ALA A 147 8.47 -4.46 -9.91
N ALA A 148 7.54 -3.67 -9.34
CA ALA A 148 6.12 -4.01 -9.34
C ALA A 148 5.52 -4.03 -10.75
N GLU A 149 5.90 -3.11 -11.64
CA GLU A 149 5.46 -3.14 -13.05
C GLU A 149 5.91 -4.46 -13.74
N VAL A 150 7.17 -4.83 -13.58
CA VAL A 150 7.72 -6.08 -14.13
C VAL A 150 7.03 -7.31 -13.53
N LEU A 151 6.88 -7.33 -12.20
CA LEU A 151 6.22 -8.45 -11.51
C LEU A 151 4.75 -8.59 -11.92
N THR A 152 4.03 -7.47 -12.07
CA THR A 152 2.63 -7.47 -12.52
C THR A 152 2.50 -8.09 -13.90
N ALA A 153 3.34 -7.69 -14.87
CA ALA A 153 3.34 -8.27 -16.20
C ALA A 153 3.63 -9.79 -16.17
N LYS A 154 4.54 -10.24 -15.29
CA LYS A 154 4.94 -11.65 -15.20
C LYS A 154 3.91 -12.54 -14.50
N THR A 155 3.24 -12.05 -13.50
CA THR A 155 2.31 -12.85 -12.67
C THR A 155 0.86 -12.72 -13.10
N GLY A 156 0.53 -11.77 -13.99
CA GLY A 156 -0.85 -11.45 -14.34
C GLY A 156 -1.61 -10.78 -13.18
N SER A 157 -0.90 -10.20 -12.22
CA SER A 157 -1.52 -9.35 -11.21
C SER A 157 -2.17 -8.13 -11.87
N ALA A 158 -3.15 -7.50 -11.21
CA ALA A 158 -3.94 -6.43 -11.78
C ALA A 158 -4.09 -5.24 -10.82
N GLY A 159 -3.06 -4.93 -10.07
CA GLY A 159 -3.07 -3.80 -9.16
C GLY A 159 -1.91 -3.76 -8.18
N LEU A 160 -1.88 -2.70 -7.39
CA LEU A 160 -0.84 -2.41 -6.40
C LEU A 160 -1.45 -2.04 -5.05
N PHE A 161 -0.91 -2.61 -3.97
CA PHE A 161 -1.11 -2.10 -2.61
C PHE A 161 0.21 -1.55 -2.07
N PHE A 162 0.22 -0.27 -1.67
CA PHE A 162 1.38 0.38 -1.05
C PHE A 162 1.09 0.71 0.41
N GLY A 163 1.65 -0.06 1.33
CA GLY A 163 1.45 0.06 2.77
C GLY A 163 2.55 0.84 3.48
N LEU A 164 2.18 1.84 4.26
CA LEU A 164 3.08 2.73 5.00
C LEU A 164 2.80 2.66 6.52
N PRO A 165 3.79 2.97 7.37
CA PRO A 165 3.60 2.85 8.82
C PRO A 165 2.59 3.86 9.39
N THR A 166 2.44 5.04 8.80
CA THR A 166 1.57 6.10 9.33
C THR A 166 0.75 6.79 8.23
N GLN A 167 -0.35 7.43 8.62
CA GLN A 167 -1.18 8.24 7.73
C GLN A 167 -0.40 9.45 7.17
N ALA A 168 0.47 10.04 7.97
CA ALA A 168 1.30 11.17 7.54
C ALA A 168 2.27 10.76 6.43
N THR A 169 2.91 9.59 6.54
CA THR A 169 3.77 9.06 5.48
C THR A 169 2.97 8.69 4.24
N ALA A 170 1.74 8.16 4.40
CA ALA A 170 0.85 7.86 3.28
C ALA A 170 0.44 9.13 2.52
N ASN A 171 0.06 10.19 3.22
CA ASN A 171 -0.23 11.49 2.61
C ASN A 171 1.00 12.09 1.92
N GLY A 172 2.18 12.00 2.55
CA GLY A 172 3.42 12.57 2.01
C GLY A 172 3.92 11.87 0.74
N ILE A 173 3.65 10.59 0.56
CA ILE A 173 4.07 9.84 -0.64
C ILE A 173 3.00 9.84 -1.74
N PHE A 174 1.74 10.13 -1.38
CA PHE A 174 0.60 10.07 -2.29
C PHE A 174 0.83 10.80 -3.61
N PRO A 175 1.35 12.05 -3.66
CA PRO A 175 1.57 12.77 -4.92
C PRO A 175 2.54 12.05 -5.87
N ARG A 176 3.54 11.34 -5.33
CA ARG A 176 4.51 10.58 -6.15
C ARG A 176 3.89 9.32 -6.73
N LEU A 177 3.07 8.63 -5.93
CA LEU A 177 2.38 7.42 -6.37
C LEU A 177 1.24 7.76 -7.33
N GLU A 178 0.54 8.87 -7.10
CA GLU A 178 -0.45 9.41 -8.03
C GLU A 178 0.18 9.72 -9.39
N GLN A 179 1.29 10.45 -9.42
CA GLN A 179 2.01 10.75 -10.67
C GLN A 179 2.42 9.46 -11.38
N TRP A 180 3.02 8.50 -10.67
CA TRP A 180 3.39 7.21 -11.25
C TRP A 180 2.16 6.46 -11.80
N ALA A 181 1.05 6.45 -11.06
CA ALA A 181 -0.18 5.80 -11.47
C ALA A 181 -0.84 6.50 -12.68
N MET A 182 -0.75 7.83 -12.79
CA MET A 182 -1.19 8.57 -13.97
C MET A 182 -0.44 8.13 -15.23
N GLU A 183 0.87 7.91 -15.13
CA GLU A 183 1.68 7.43 -16.25
C GLU A 183 1.33 5.98 -16.66
N GLN A 184 0.77 5.18 -15.72
CA GLN A 184 0.22 3.86 -16.03
C GLN A 184 -1.15 3.93 -16.74
N SER A 185 -1.78 5.10 -16.76
CA SER A 185 -3.18 5.30 -17.17
C SER A 185 -3.29 6.15 -18.44
N GLU A 186 -2.23 6.21 -19.26
CA GLU A 186 -2.22 7.04 -20.49
C GLU A 186 -3.31 6.63 -21.49
N ASP A 187 -3.56 5.33 -21.63
CA ASP A 187 -4.52 4.78 -22.60
C ASP A 187 -5.79 4.19 -21.97
N THR A 188 -5.83 4.05 -20.65
CA THR A 188 -6.91 3.39 -19.90
C THR A 188 -7.27 4.12 -18.63
N LEU A 189 -8.49 3.90 -18.14
CA LEU A 189 -8.97 4.48 -16.88
C LEU A 189 -8.69 3.49 -15.74
N HIS A 190 -7.91 3.91 -14.74
CA HIS A 190 -7.63 3.11 -13.56
C HIS A 190 -8.12 3.76 -12.27
N SER A 191 -8.44 2.95 -11.28
CA SER A 191 -8.88 3.42 -9.97
C SER A 191 -7.72 3.58 -8.99
N ILE A 192 -7.74 4.68 -8.22
CA ILE A 192 -6.82 4.92 -7.12
C ILE A 192 -7.57 5.14 -5.82
N ARG A 193 -7.06 4.60 -4.73
CA ARG A 193 -7.65 4.74 -3.39
C ARG A 193 -6.61 5.10 -2.34
N LEU A 194 -6.87 6.18 -1.60
CA LEU A 194 -6.14 6.52 -0.38
C LEU A 194 -6.84 5.87 0.82
N ALA A 195 -6.25 4.79 1.36
CA ALA A 195 -6.88 3.90 2.32
C ALA A 195 -6.38 4.13 3.76
N HIS A 196 -6.82 5.22 4.38
CA HIS A 196 -6.62 5.50 5.82
C HIS A 196 -7.73 6.39 6.38
N GLY A 197 -7.78 6.53 7.72
CA GLY A 197 -8.89 7.19 8.40
C GLY A 197 -9.11 8.68 8.10
N MET A 198 -8.13 9.35 7.48
CA MET A 198 -8.16 10.78 7.15
C MET A 198 -7.97 11.07 5.66
N ALA A 199 -8.25 10.10 4.80
CA ALA A 199 -8.15 10.27 3.34
C ALA A 199 -9.02 11.43 2.83
N GLU A 200 -10.19 11.63 3.43
CA GLU A 200 -11.13 12.71 3.10
C GLU A 200 -10.59 14.13 3.37
N LEU A 201 -9.50 14.25 4.15
CA LEU A 201 -8.84 15.54 4.41
C LEU A 201 -7.66 15.81 3.47
N ASN A 202 -7.35 14.90 2.57
CA ASN A 202 -6.29 15.07 1.57
C ASN A 202 -6.86 15.80 0.35
N GLU A 203 -6.47 17.06 0.15
CA GLU A 203 -7.00 17.92 -0.93
C GLU A 203 -6.73 17.35 -2.33
N GLN A 204 -5.55 16.75 -2.55
CA GLN A 204 -5.21 16.15 -3.85
C GLN A 204 -6.08 14.93 -4.14
N TYR A 205 -6.29 14.07 -3.14
CA TYR A 205 -7.18 12.93 -3.28
C TYR A 205 -8.64 13.36 -3.50
N GLN A 206 -9.11 14.42 -2.82
CA GLN A 206 -10.45 14.98 -3.03
C GLN A 206 -10.63 15.57 -4.44
N ALA A 207 -9.58 16.15 -5.02
CA ALA A 207 -9.65 16.68 -6.39
C ALA A 207 -9.95 15.57 -7.43
N LEU A 208 -9.51 14.33 -7.19
CA LEU A 208 -9.82 13.17 -8.05
C LEU A 208 -11.32 12.81 -8.02
N PHE A 209 -12.04 13.01 -6.90
CA PHE A 209 -13.48 12.84 -6.82
C PHE A 209 -14.25 13.91 -7.58
N HIS A 210 -13.84 15.16 -7.47
CA HIS A 210 -14.49 16.27 -8.13
C HIS A 210 -14.31 16.24 -9.66
N GLY A 211 -13.19 15.69 -10.13
CA GLY A 211 -12.95 15.42 -11.55
C GLY A 211 -13.92 14.40 -12.13
N THR A 212 -14.34 13.40 -11.37
CA THR A 212 -15.24 12.33 -11.83
C THR A 212 -16.69 12.77 -12.03
N SER A 213 -17.18 13.78 -11.30
CA SER A 213 -18.54 14.29 -11.50
C SER A 213 -18.75 14.98 -12.86
N HIS A 214 -17.68 15.42 -13.52
CA HIS A 214 -17.69 15.96 -14.88
C HIS A 214 -17.36 14.92 -15.97
N LEU A 215 -16.66 13.84 -15.60
CA LEU A 215 -16.28 12.76 -16.54
C LEU A 215 -17.42 11.77 -16.81
N ALA A 216 -18.47 11.75 -16.00
CA ALA A 216 -19.64 10.89 -16.22
C ALA A 216 -20.42 11.21 -17.51
N GLU A 217 -20.21 12.39 -18.09
CA GLU A 217 -20.85 12.81 -19.36
C GLU A 217 -19.94 12.64 -20.59
N ASP A 218 -18.61 12.44 -20.41
CA ASP A 218 -17.62 12.30 -21.50
C ASP A 218 -16.69 11.09 -21.26
N MET A 219 -17.24 9.89 -21.35
CA MET A 219 -16.57 8.60 -21.11
C MET A 219 -15.62 8.17 -22.26
N SER A 220 -14.71 9.03 -22.68
CA SER A 220 -13.64 8.65 -23.63
C SER A 220 -12.25 8.87 -23.05
N SER A 221 -12.06 8.83 -21.74
CA SER A 221 -10.83 9.31 -21.15
C SER A 221 -10.03 8.20 -20.43
N SER A 222 -8.79 8.08 -20.81
CA SER A 222 -7.68 7.56 -20.01
C SER A 222 -7.46 8.44 -18.78
N GLY A 223 -6.95 7.89 -17.69
CA GLY A 223 -6.59 8.64 -16.50
C GLY A 223 -6.81 7.91 -15.18
N LEU A 224 -6.66 8.64 -14.07
CA LEU A 224 -6.90 8.13 -12.72
C LEU A 224 -8.22 8.64 -12.17
N VAL A 225 -8.95 7.77 -11.48
CA VAL A 225 -10.24 8.08 -10.89
C VAL A 225 -10.35 7.54 -9.46
N ALA A 226 -10.90 8.34 -8.56
CA ALA A 226 -11.40 7.85 -7.27
C ALA A 226 -12.84 7.37 -7.47
N HIS A 227 -13.00 6.10 -7.80
CA HIS A 227 -14.30 5.55 -8.21
C HIS A 227 -15.22 5.33 -7.01
N GLN A 228 -16.47 5.78 -7.11
CA GLN A 228 -17.46 5.76 -6.03
C GLN A 228 -17.72 4.35 -5.46
N TRP A 229 -17.70 3.32 -6.30
CA TRP A 229 -17.86 1.94 -5.87
C TRP A 229 -16.82 1.51 -4.83
N PHE A 230 -15.59 2.05 -4.89
CA PHE A 230 -14.50 1.72 -3.98
C PHE A 230 -14.39 2.64 -2.75
N GLU A 231 -15.31 3.60 -2.55
CA GLU A 231 -15.30 4.52 -1.40
C GLU A 231 -15.55 3.83 -0.07
N GLY A 232 -16.32 2.74 -0.06
CA GLY A 232 -16.61 1.98 1.14
C GLY A 232 -15.34 1.45 1.81
N ARG A 233 -15.20 1.61 3.14
CA ARG A 233 -14.05 1.09 3.91
C ARG A 233 -13.75 -0.39 3.67
N LYS A 234 -14.74 -1.18 3.28
CA LYS A 234 -14.62 -2.61 3.01
C LYS A 234 -14.21 -2.92 1.58
N GLN A 235 -14.47 -2.02 0.65
CA GLN A 235 -14.20 -2.12 -0.79
C GLN A 235 -12.89 -1.44 -1.19
N ALA A 236 -12.30 -0.65 -0.29
CA ALA A 236 -11.08 0.14 -0.56
C ALA A 236 -9.92 -0.65 -1.17
N LEU A 237 -9.76 -1.93 -0.79
CA LEU A 237 -8.68 -2.78 -1.32
C LEU A 237 -9.00 -3.36 -2.71
N LEU A 238 -10.19 -3.15 -3.25
CA LEU A 238 -10.58 -3.62 -4.58
C LEU A 238 -10.13 -2.68 -5.71
N SER A 239 -9.82 -1.39 -5.42
CA SER A 239 -9.24 -0.45 -6.39
C SER A 239 -7.92 -0.94 -6.95
N ASP A 240 -7.56 -0.54 -8.18
CA ASP A 240 -6.30 -0.95 -8.83
C ASP A 240 -5.08 -0.49 -8.03
N PHE A 241 -5.02 0.79 -7.70
CA PHE A 241 -3.94 1.36 -6.90
C PHE A 241 -4.44 1.73 -5.50
N VAL A 242 -3.93 1.07 -4.49
CA VAL A 242 -4.29 1.34 -3.09
C VAL A 242 -3.07 1.83 -2.33
N ILE A 243 -3.13 3.06 -1.84
CA ILE A 243 -2.11 3.68 -1.00
C ILE A 243 -2.70 3.83 0.39
N GLY A 244 -2.05 3.32 1.41
CA GLY A 244 -2.63 3.39 2.74
C GLY A 244 -1.68 3.04 3.86
N THR A 245 -2.23 2.97 5.08
CA THR A 245 -1.45 2.47 6.19
C THR A 245 -1.36 0.94 6.15
N VAL A 246 -0.25 0.40 6.63
CA VAL A 246 -0.04 -1.05 6.73
C VAL A 246 -1.17 -1.74 7.51
N ASP A 247 -1.88 -1.04 8.39
CA ASP A 247 -3.04 -1.57 9.10
C ASP A 247 -4.09 -2.17 8.18
N GLN A 248 -4.25 -1.60 6.96
CA GLN A 248 -5.20 -2.15 5.98
C GLN A 248 -4.80 -3.57 5.53
N LEU A 249 -3.50 -3.85 5.43
CA LEU A 249 -2.96 -5.19 5.17
C LEU A 249 -3.10 -6.07 6.42
N LEU A 250 -2.70 -5.57 7.61
CA LEU A 250 -2.72 -6.32 8.85
C LEU A 250 -4.15 -6.78 9.22
N MET A 251 -5.16 -6.00 8.85
CA MET A 251 -6.56 -6.38 9.04
C MET A 251 -6.97 -7.63 8.26
N ALA A 252 -6.27 -8.02 7.20
CA ALA A 252 -6.52 -9.30 6.52
C ALA A 252 -6.14 -10.51 7.38
N ALA A 253 -5.25 -10.34 8.36
CA ALA A 253 -4.87 -11.37 9.32
C ALA A 253 -5.84 -11.52 10.50
N LEU A 254 -6.85 -10.65 10.62
CA LEU A 254 -7.77 -10.59 11.74
C LEU A 254 -9.12 -11.24 11.40
N LYS A 255 -9.72 -11.91 12.38
CA LYS A 255 -11.12 -12.35 12.26
C LYS A 255 -12.06 -11.16 12.39
N GLN A 256 -12.51 -10.64 11.28
CA GLN A 256 -13.47 -9.53 11.23
C GLN A 256 -14.55 -9.74 10.18
N LYS A 257 -15.67 -9.02 10.32
CA LYS A 257 -16.76 -9.07 9.36
C LYS A 257 -16.26 -8.66 7.96
N HIS A 258 -16.59 -9.46 6.94
CA HIS A 258 -16.20 -9.26 5.54
C HIS A 258 -14.67 -9.25 5.28
N VAL A 259 -13.89 -9.97 6.08
CA VAL A 259 -12.45 -10.11 5.86
C VAL A 259 -12.13 -10.71 4.48
N MET A 260 -13.03 -11.53 3.92
CA MET A 260 -12.93 -12.15 2.60
C MET A 260 -12.76 -11.12 1.47
N LEU A 261 -13.40 -9.94 1.59
CA LEU A 261 -13.20 -8.86 0.63
C LEU A 261 -11.77 -8.28 0.65
N ARG A 262 -11.13 -8.27 1.83
CA ARG A 262 -9.72 -7.87 1.93
C ARG A 262 -8.81 -8.88 1.27
N HIS A 263 -9.07 -10.18 1.47
CA HIS A 263 -8.33 -11.23 0.80
C HIS A 263 -8.50 -11.14 -0.72
N LEU A 264 -9.73 -10.98 -1.20
CA LEU A 264 -10.02 -10.81 -2.62
C LEU A 264 -9.28 -9.60 -3.21
N GLY A 265 -9.33 -8.45 -2.52
CA GLY A 265 -8.68 -7.22 -2.98
C GLY A 265 -7.14 -7.27 -2.96
N LEU A 266 -6.53 -8.15 -2.16
CA LEU A 266 -5.08 -8.30 -2.08
C LEU A 266 -4.55 -9.42 -3.01
N ALA A 267 -5.34 -10.46 -3.26
CA ALA A 267 -4.90 -11.66 -3.99
C ALA A 267 -4.49 -11.38 -5.44
N GLY A 268 -5.01 -10.31 -6.06
CA GLY A 268 -4.67 -9.93 -7.44
C GLY A 268 -3.66 -8.77 -7.53
N LYS A 269 -2.93 -8.43 -6.49
CA LYS A 269 -2.05 -7.25 -6.46
C LYS A 269 -0.59 -7.59 -6.21
N ILE A 270 0.30 -6.66 -6.56
CA ILE A 270 1.63 -6.59 -5.96
C ILE A 270 1.50 -5.83 -4.64
N VAL A 271 2.04 -6.39 -3.55
CA VAL A 271 1.97 -5.78 -2.22
C VAL A 271 3.32 -5.21 -1.84
N ILE A 272 3.40 -3.88 -1.69
CA ILE A 272 4.59 -3.17 -1.20
C ILE A 272 4.34 -2.73 0.24
N VAL A 273 5.29 -2.99 1.14
CA VAL A 273 5.28 -2.51 2.52
C VAL A 273 6.56 -1.73 2.77
N ASP A 274 6.42 -0.43 3.03
CA ASP A 274 7.58 0.43 3.29
C ASP A 274 7.84 0.58 4.80
N GLU A 275 9.10 0.85 5.13
CA GLU A 275 9.60 1.05 6.50
C GLU A 275 9.23 -0.10 7.46
N CYS A 276 9.29 -1.36 6.99
CA CYS A 276 8.86 -2.53 7.77
C CYS A 276 9.65 -2.74 9.08
N HIS A 277 10.77 -2.05 9.27
CA HIS A 277 11.53 -2.02 10.54
C HIS A 277 10.86 -1.20 11.65
N ALA A 278 9.94 -0.31 11.31
CA ALA A 278 9.27 0.55 12.27
C ALA A 278 8.15 -0.15 13.07
N PHE A 279 7.85 -1.42 12.76
CA PHE A 279 6.74 -2.14 13.37
C PHE A 279 7.12 -2.73 14.72
N ASP A 280 6.21 -2.59 15.69
CA ASP A 280 6.35 -3.22 17.00
C ASP A 280 6.10 -4.75 16.95
N ALA A 281 6.28 -5.43 18.08
CA ALA A 281 6.12 -6.88 18.17
C ALA A 281 4.69 -7.34 17.85
N TYR A 282 3.68 -6.51 18.19
CA TYR A 282 2.28 -6.80 17.93
C TYR A 282 1.98 -6.71 16.42
N MET A 283 2.33 -5.61 15.78
CA MET A 283 2.20 -5.42 14.34
C MET A 283 2.93 -6.51 13.54
N ASN A 284 4.13 -6.86 13.99
CA ASN A 284 4.93 -7.91 13.38
C ASN A 284 4.23 -9.28 13.36
N THR A 285 3.52 -9.63 14.44
CA THR A 285 2.75 -10.89 14.50
C THR A 285 1.62 -10.93 13.46
N TYR A 286 0.97 -9.80 13.22
CA TYR A 286 -0.08 -9.73 12.19
C TYR A 286 0.51 -9.66 10.79
N LEU A 287 1.65 -9.01 10.61
CA LEU A 287 2.33 -9.00 9.32
C LEU A 287 2.77 -10.41 8.92
N ASP A 288 3.30 -11.21 9.84
CA ASP A 288 3.64 -12.60 9.56
C ASP A 288 2.43 -13.41 9.08
N ARG A 289 1.27 -13.21 9.71
CA ARG A 289 0.03 -13.87 9.27
C ARG A 289 -0.46 -13.35 7.91
N ALA A 290 -0.34 -12.05 7.66
CA ALA A 290 -0.69 -11.48 6.37
C ALA A 290 0.22 -12.02 5.26
N LEU A 291 1.54 -12.09 5.50
CA LEU A 291 2.51 -12.70 4.59
C LEU A 291 2.21 -14.16 4.30
N MET A 292 1.82 -14.95 5.31
CA MET A 292 1.38 -16.34 5.11
C MET A 292 0.18 -16.44 4.17
N TRP A 293 -0.80 -15.54 4.26
CA TRP A 293 -1.93 -15.51 3.35
C TRP A 293 -1.52 -15.07 1.94
N LEU A 294 -0.66 -14.03 1.83
CA LEU A 294 -0.16 -13.56 0.54
C LEU A 294 0.64 -14.65 -0.17
N GLY A 295 1.51 -15.37 0.56
CA GLY A 295 2.24 -16.51 0.01
C GLY A 295 1.34 -17.66 -0.42
N ARG A 296 0.20 -17.87 0.26
CA ARG A 296 -0.78 -18.87 -0.14
C ARG A 296 -1.52 -18.54 -1.43
N TYR A 297 -1.58 -17.24 -1.77
CA TYR A 297 -2.18 -16.74 -3.02
C TYR A 297 -1.14 -16.50 -4.11
N ASP A 298 0.13 -16.84 -3.87
CA ASP A 298 1.27 -16.54 -4.76
C ASP A 298 1.38 -15.04 -5.10
N VAL A 299 0.97 -14.18 -4.16
CA VAL A 299 1.03 -12.73 -4.32
C VAL A 299 2.47 -12.25 -4.13
N PRO A 300 3.09 -11.60 -5.11
CA PRO A 300 4.42 -11.03 -4.94
C PRO A 300 4.41 -9.90 -3.90
N VAL A 301 5.36 -9.95 -2.98
CA VAL A 301 5.49 -8.98 -1.88
C VAL A 301 6.85 -8.30 -1.93
N ILE A 302 6.88 -6.99 -1.78
CA ILE A 302 8.09 -6.19 -1.68
C ILE A 302 8.13 -5.52 -0.31
N LEU A 303 9.10 -5.87 0.51
CA LEU A 303 9.35 -5.24 1.80
C LEU A 303 10.54 -4.29 1.68
N LEU A 304 10.34 -3.04 2.06
CA LEU A 304 11.38 -2.01 2.07
C LEU A 304 11.78 -1.67 3.51
N SER A 305 13.08 -1.61 3.75
CA SER A 305 13.62 -1.29 5.07
C SER A 305 14.90 -0.47 4.97
N ALA A 306 15.14 0.40 5.96
CA ALA A 306 16.46 1.00 6.13
C ALA A 306 17.41 0.02 6.83
N THR A 307 16.91 -0.71 7.81
CA THR A 307 17.68 -1.71 8.58
C THR A 307 16.77 -2.83 9.04
N LEU A 308 17.19 -4.06 8.88
CA LEU A 308 16.40 -5.21 9.32
C LEU A 308 17.31 -6.25 10.00
N PRO A 309 17.03 -6.66 11.25
CA PRO A 309 17.76 -7.75 11.86
C PRO A 309 17.63 -9.04 11.03
N GLU A 310 18.73 -9.77 10.86
CA GLU A 310 18.76 -11.03 10.10
C GLU A 310 17.64 -11.98 10.53
N LYS A 311 17.48 -12.16 11.85
CA LYS A 311 16.40 -12.99 12.40
C LYS A 311 15.01 -12.57 11.86
N ARG A 312 14.74 -11.26 11.78
CA ARG A 312 13.45 -10.76 11.31
C ARG A 312 13.24 -10.98 9.82
N ARG A 313 14.29 -10.82 9.02
CA ARG A 313 14.30 -11.16 7.60
C ARG A 313 13.91 -12.62 7.38
N LEU A 314 14.49 -13.53 8.16
CA LEU A 314 14.18 -14.96 8.13
C LEU A 314 12.72 -15.26 8.50
N GLU A 315 12.21 -14.59 9.53
CA GLU A 315 10.84 -14.74 9.99
C GLU A 315 9.86 -14.32 8.90
N PHE A 316 10.08 -13.21 8.19
CA PHE A 316 9.25 -12.77 7.07
C PHE A 316 9.21 -13.78 5.93
N ILE A 317 10.39 -14.28 5.52
CA ILE A 317 10.49 -15.30 4.47
C ILE A 317 9.79 -16.59 4.88
N SER A 318 10.04 -17.06 6.12
CA SER A 318 9.40 -18.27 6.66
C SER A 318 7.89 -18.14 6.69
N ALA A 319 7.38 -16.98 7.12
CA ALA A 319 5.94 -16.67 7.15
C ALA A 319 5.33 -16.71 5.75
N TYR A 320 5.97 -16.07 4.78
CA TYR A 320 5.52 -16.06 3.39
C TYR A 320 5.49 -17.46 2.78
N LEU A 321 6.53 -18.28 3.00
CA LEU A 321 6.59 -19.67 2.52
C LEU A 321 5.69 -20.64 3.32
N GLY A 322 4.95 -20.16 4.33
CA GLY A 322 4.11 -21.00 5.18
C GLY A 322 4.88 -22.01 6.03
N ARG A 323 6.17 -21.77 6.26
CA ARG A 323 7.07 -22.65 7.02
C ARG A 323 7.25 -22.12 8.45
N LYS A 324 7.44 -23.03 9.42
CA LYS A 324 7.69 -22.63 10.81
C LYS A 324 9.06 -22.00 10.99
N LYS A 325 10.06 -22.43 10.23
CA LYS A 325 11.44 -21.94 10.26
C LYS A 325 12.14 -22.36 8.97
N LEU A 326 12.97 -21.50 8.42
CA LEU A 326 13.92 -21.88 7.38
C LEU A 326 15.03 -22.73 7.99
N LYS A 327 15.60 -23.64 7.21
CA LYS A 327 16.78 -24.40 7.64
C LYS A 327 18.01 -23.49 7.62
N ASP A 328 18.96 -23.74 8.51
CA ASP A 328 20.15 -22.89 8.68
C ASP A 328 21.07 -22.87 7.43
N ASP A 329 20.93 -23.84 6.52
CA ASP A 329 21.64 -23.98 5.24
C ASP A 329 20.90 -23.34 4.04
N GLU A 330 19.65 -22.90 4.23
CA GLU A 330 18.84 -22.30 3.15
C GLU A 330 19.15 -20.82 2.90
N LEU A 331 19.97 -20.19 3.73
CA LEU A 331 20.34 -18.79 3.58
C LEU A 331 21.84 -18.58 3.45
N PRO A 332 22.26 -17.90 2.38
CA PRO A 332 23.60 -17.35 2.36
C PRO A 332 23.70 -16.24 3.41
N VAL A 333 24.54 -16.43 4.43
CA VAL A 333 24.80 -15.41 5.46
C VAL A 333 25.64 -14.30 4.86
N SER A 334 25.02 -13.18 4.51
CA SER A 334 25.73 -11.98 4.07
C SER A 334 25.51 -10.83 5.05
N ARG A 335 26.59 -10.15 5.43
CA ARG A 335 26.57 -8.88 6.20
C ARG A 335 26.66 -7.64 5.30
N ALA A 336 26.52 -7.83 3.99
CA ALA A 336 26.57 -6.73 3.04
C ALA A 336 25.40 -5.75 3.27
N TYR A 337 25.62 -4.50 2.93
CA TYR A 337 24.62 -3.45 2.95
C TYR A 337 24.96 -2.40 1.89
N PRO A 338 24.04 -2.05 0.98
CA PRO A 338 22.67 -2.57 0.82
C PRO A 338 22.63 -4.04 0.36
N ILE A 339 21.47 -4.68 0.65
CA ILE A 339 21.26 -6.08 0.31
C ILE A 339 19.83 -6.34 -0.16
N LEU A 340 19.66 -7.20 -1.14
CA LEU A 340 18.37 -7.71 -1.60
C LEU A 340 18.30 -9.21 -1.27
N THR A 341 17.21 -9.61 -0.61
CA THR A 341 16.90 -11.01 -0.30
C THR A 341 15.53 -11.34 -0.90
N TRP A 342 15.41 -12.46 -1.61
CA TRP A 342 14.11 -12.81 -2.23
C TRP A 342 13.89 -14.31 -2.30
N THR A 343 12.65 -14.69 -2.56
CA THR A 343 12.30 -16.06 -2.90
C THR A 343 11.97 -16.18 -4.39
N ASP A 344 12.36 -17.29 -4.99
CA ASP A 344 12.02 -17.72 -6.33
C ASP A 344 11.47 -19.15 -6.21
N GLY A 345 10.16 -19.28 -6.18
CA GLY A 345 9.49 -20.45 -5.64
C GLY A 345 9.87 -20.65 -4.16
N GLU A 346 10.28 -21.86 -3.82
CA GLU A 346 10.72 -22.21 -2.46
C GLU A 346 12.18 -21.87 -2.16
N THR A 347 12.93 -21.44 -3.18
CA THR A 347 14.36 -21.16 -3.03
C THR A 347 14.58 -19.74 -2.54
N VAL A 348 15.40 -19.60 -1.49
CA VAL A 348 15.80 -18.28 -0.97
C VAL A 348 17.13 -17.86 -1.61
N LYS A 349 17.16 -16.65 -2.14
CA LYS A 349 18.33 -16.05 -2.80
C LYS A 349 18.67 -14.72 -2.14
N GLN A 350 19.95 -14.33 -2.22
CA GLN A 350 20.43 -13.08 -1.64
C GLN A 350 21.54 -12.47 -2.50
N GLN A 351 21.52 -11.16 -2.67
CA GLN A 351 22.51 -10.42 -3.44
C GLN A 351 22.93 -9.14 -2.70
N ALA A 352 24.23 -9.00 -2.50
CA ALA A 352 24.83 -7.75 -2.07
C ALA A 352 24.81 -6.74 -3.23
N ILE A 353 24.51 -5.47 -2.93
CA ILE A 353 24.45 -4.41 -3.93
C ILE A 353 25.68 -3.52 -3.74
N ALA A 354 26.50 -3.41 -4.78
CA ALA A 354 27.64 -2.51 -4.77
C ALA A 354 27.14 -1.07 -4.98
N VAL A 355 27.42 -0.17 -4.05
CA VAL A 355 27.03 1.26 -4.16
C VAL A 355 28.29 2.10 -3.99
N ASP A 356 28.60 2.90 -4.99
CA ASP A 356 29.62 3.95 -4.92
C ASP A 356 29.08 5.19 -4.18
N THR A 357 28.63 5.03 -2.95
CA THR A 357 28.22 6.16 -2.13
C THR A 357 29.35 6.53 -1.19
N PRO A 358 29.85 7.78 -1.22
CA PRO A 358 30.86 8.21 -0.25
C PRO A 358 30.28 8.05 1.16
N SER A 359 31.02 7.38 2.03
CA SER A 359 30.63 7.20 3.43
C SER A 359 30.52 8.57 4.09
N LYS A 360 29.29 8.92 4.54
CA LYS A 360 29.09 10.11 5.37
C LYS A 360 29.54 9.79 6.78
N THR A 361 30.51 10.52 7.28
CA THR A 361 30.93 10.45 8.67
C THR A 361 30.02 11.33 9.51
N VAL A 362 29.39 10.76 10.53
CA VAL A 362 28.56 11.48 11.50
C VAL A 362 29.26 11.44 12.85
N SER A 363 29.46 12.61 13.46
CA SER A 363 29.97 12.73 14.82
C SER A 363 28.82 12.58 15.83
N VAL A 364 28.97 11.66 16.76
CA VAL A 364 27.97 11.40 17.80
C VAL A 364 28.55 11.82 19.14
N LYS A 365 27.81 12.68 19.86
CA LYS A 365 28.16 13.14 21.21
C LYS A 365 26.98 12.87 22.15
N CYS A 366 27.24 12.20 23.28
CA CYS A 366 26.27 12.10 24.37
C CYS A 366 26.33 13.36 25.22
N ILE A 367 25.17 13.99 25.44
CA ILE A 367 25.04 15.20 26.26
C ILE A 367 23.88 15.03 27.25
N SER A 368 23.90 15.78 28.36
CA SER A 368 22.79 15.88 29.30
C SER A 368 21.70 16.83 28.80
N ASP A 369 20.53 16.79 29.43
CA ASP A 369 19.42 17.70 29.08
C ASP A 369 19.73 19.17 29.35
N GLU A 370 20.58 19.43 30.36
CA GLU A 370 21.05 20.77 30.72
C GLU A 370 21.94 21.36 29.62
N GLU A 371 22.73 20.52 28.93
CA GLU A 371 23.68 20.95 27.90
C GLU A 371 23.02 21.22 26.55
N ILE A 372 21.75 20.82 26.32
CA ILE A 372 21.07 20.96 25.03
C ILE A 372 21.11 22.41 24.52
N VAL A 373 20.80 23.38 25.37
CA VAL A 373 20.74 24.81 24.99
C VAL A 373 22.09 25.31 24.54
N ASP A 374 23.15 25.01 25.30
CA ASP A 374 24.51 25.46 24.99
C ASP A 374 25.07 24.75 23.74
N CYS A 375 24.74 23.47 23.56
CA CYS A 375 25.07 22.73 22.35
C CYS A 375 24.39 23.35 21.11
N LEU A 376 23.12 23.72 21.19
CA LEU A 376 22.40 24.39 20.11
C LEU A 376 22.95 25.78 19.80
N LYS A 377 23.28 26.58 20.83
CA LYS A 377 23.94 27.87 20.66
C LYS A 377 25.26 27.76 19.90
N GLN A 378 26.08 26.79 20.30
CA GLN A 378 27.36 26.54 19.66
C GLN A 378 27.21 26.07 18.22
N ALA A 379 26.26 25.13 17.97
CA ALA A 379 26.04 24.58 16.66
C ALA A 379 25.47 25.59 15.65
N LEU A 380 24.71 26.57 16.10
CA LEU A 380 24.08 27.60 15.26
C LEU A 380 24.80 28.96 15.31
N SER A 381 26.00 29.05 15.90
CA SER A 381 26.75 30.30 16.02
C SER A 381 27.13 30.92 14.65
N GLU A 382 27.29 30.09 13.63
CA GLU A 382 27.57 30.50 12.23
C GLU A 382 26.32 30.36 11.33
N GLY A 383 25.13 30.23 11.92
CA GLY A 383 23.89 29.98 11.21
C GLY A 383 23.58 28.50 11.06
N GLY A 384 22.64 28.16 10.14
CA GLY A 384 22.21 26.80 9.87
C GLY A 384 20.89 26.42 10.58
N CYS A 385 20.61 25.11 10.67
CA CYS A 385 19.39 24.61 11.30
C CYS A 385 19.68 23.41 12.21
N ALA A 386 18.83 23.24 13.23
CA ALA A 386 18.89 22.12 14.15
C ALA A 386 17.52 21.45 14.32
N GLY A 387 17.51 20.12 14.45
CA GLY A 387 16.33 19.35 14.83
C GLY A 387 16.48 18.78 16.23
N VAL A 388 15.47 18.97 17.07
CA VAL A 388 15.42 18.39 18.40
C VAL A 388 14.19 17.49 18.51
N ILE A 389 14.42 16.19 18.66
CA ILE A 389 13.36 15.21 18.79
C ILE A 389 13.29 14.74 20.24
N VAL A 390 12.10 14.83 20.82
CA VAL A 390 11.83 14.40 22.19
C VAL A 390 10.67 13.40 22.24
N ASN A 391 10.56 12.67 23.32
CA ASN A 391 9.61 11.55 23.43
C ASN A 391 8.20 11.93 23.93
N THR A 392 7.95 13.19 24.32
CA THR A 392 6.63 13.64 24.75
C THR A 392 6.31 15.05 24.25
N VAL A 393 5.03 15.30 24.02
CA VAL A 393 4.52 16.62 23.60
C VAL A 393 4.84 17.70 24.63
N GLY A 394 4.60 17.42 25.92
CA GLY A 394 4.91 18.39 26.99
C GLY A 394 6.39 18.75 27.03
N ARG A 395 7.29 17.79 26.81
CA ARG A 395 8.75 18.08 26.76
C ARG A 395 9.10 18.93 25.54
N ALA A 396 8.46 18.67 24.36
CA ALA A 396 8.67 19.49 23.17
C ALA A 396 8.23 20.93 23.39
N GLN A 397 7.06 21.16 23.99
CA GLN A 397 6.53 22.47 24.29
C GLN A 397 7.43 23.24 25.31
N ASN A 398 7.74 22.60 26.43
CA ASN A 398 8.60 23.21 27.46
C ASN A 398 9.99 23.58 26.92
N LEU A 399 10.58 22.71 26.12
CA LEU A 399 11.89 22.98 25.53
C LEU A 399 11.81 24.12 24.50
N ALA A 400 10.78 24.15 23.66
CA ALA A 400 10.59 25.21 22.68
C ALA A 400 10.39 26.58 23.36
N ASP A 401 9.61 26.65 24.44
CA ASP A 401 9.41 27.90 25.21
C ASP A 401 10.70 28.35 25.90
N LYS A 402 11.49 27.41 26.44
CA LYS A 402 12.82 27.72 27.00
C LYS A 402 13.76 28.28 25.92
N LEU A 403 13.79 27.65 24.74
CA LEU A 403 14.63 28.07 23.62
C LEU A 403 14.23 29.46 23.09
N LYS A 404 12.94 29.75 22.95
CA LYS A 404 12.42 31.07 22.54
C LYS A 404 12.84 32.18 23.48
N GLY A 405 12.90 31.90 24.78
CA GLY A 405 13.35 32.87 25.80
C GLY A 405 14.86 33.14 25.78
N ILE A 406 15.66 32.25 25.18
CA ILE A 406 17.12 32.32 25.25
C ILE A 406 17.75 32.66 23.89
N LEU A 407 17.18 32.16 22.79
CA LEU A 407 17.69 32.28 21.41
C LEU A 407 16.80 33.25 20.61
N LEU A 408 16.95 34.56 20.89
CA LEU A 408 16.06 35.59 20.35
C LEU A 408 16.17 35.76 18.82
N ASP A 409 17.34 35.46 18.25
CA ASP A 409 17.63 35.60 16.81
C ASP A 409 17.38 34.28 16.05
N THR A 410 16.78 33.28 16.70
CA THR A 410 16.54 31.94 16.10
C THR A 410 15.05 31.66 16.04
N GLU A 411 14.57 31.31 14.84
CA GLU A 411 13.19 30.85 14.68
C GLU A 411 13.01 29.45 15.27
N ILE A 412 11.96 29.26 16.09
CA ILE A 412 11.67 27.96 16.70
C ILE A 412 10.31 27.48 16.27
N LEU A 413 10.31 26.42 15.46
CA LEU A 413 9.13 25.72 15.01
C LEU A 413 8.86 24.51 15.91
N VAL A 414 7.60 24.33 16.29
CA VAL A 414 7.16 23.20 17.10
C VAL A 414 6.26 22.30 16.26
N PHE A 415 6.56 20.98 16.25
CA PHE A 415 5.78 20.00 15.51
C PHE A 415 5.55 18.74 16.34
N HIS A 416 4.28 18.45 16.68
CA HIS A 416 3.90 17.28 17.49
C HIS A 416 2.47 16.82 17.19
N SER A 417 2.06 15.67 17.74
CA SER A 417 0.78 15.02 17.48
C SER A 417 -0.48 15.71 18.03
N HIS A 418 -0.34 16.67 18.97
CA HIS A 418 -1.50 17.34 19.58
C HIS A 418 -2.02 18.56 18.78
N PHE A 419 -1.42 18.91 17.66
CA PHE A 419 -2.01 19.91 16.79
C PHE A 419 -3.28 19.37 16.13
N LEU A 420 -4.29 20.23 15.96
CA LEU A 420 -5.45 19.96 15.13
C LEU A 420 -5.00 19.70 13.68
N MET A 421 -5.72 18.88 12.96
CA MET A 421 -5.30 18.43 11.63
C MET A 421 -5.01 19.57 10.64
N PRO A 422 -5.86 20.61 10.52
CA PRO A 422 -5.55 21.74 9.63
C PRO A 422 -4.26 22.45 10.02
N ASP A 423 -4.08 22.72 11.33
CA ASP A 423 -2.87 23.38 11.85
C ASP A 423 -1.61 22.53 11.62
N ARG A 424 -1.76 21.22 11.77
CA ARG A 424 -0.67 20.26 11.53
C ARG A 424 -0.26 20.26 10.07
N ALA A 425 -1.23 20.19 9.14
CA ALA A 425 -0.99 20.23 7.71
C ALA A 425 -0.29 21.54 7.29
N GLN A 426 -0.74 22.69 7.83
CA GLN A 426 -0.11 23.96 7.56
C GLN A 426 1.33 24.02 8.10
N LYS A 427 1.58 23.50 9.31
CA LYS A 427 2.93 23.43 9.90
C LYS A 427 3.85 22.49 9.07
N GLU A 428 3.33 21.36 8.63
CA GLU A 428 4.05 20.42 7.77
C GLU A 428 4.44 21.09 6.45
N HIS A 429 3.51 21.83 5.85
CA HIS A 429 3.78 22.60 4.63
C HIS A 429 4.91 23.61 4.83
N VAL A 430 4.87 24.37 5.93
CA VAL A 430 5.95 25.33 6.29
C VAL A 430 7.28 24.60 6.49
N LEU A 431 7.30 23.47 7.19
CA LEU A 431 8.51 22.67 7.38
C LEU A 431 9.08 22.17 6.06
N LEU A 432 8.24 21.69 5.15
CA LEU A 432 8.65 21.22 3.84
C LEU A 432 9.19 22.36 2.95
N GLN A 433 8.62 23.55 3.02
CA GLN A 433 9.16 24.72 2.34
C GLN A 433 10.53 25.13 2.90
N ARG A 434 10.70 25.12 4.22
CA ARG A 434 11.92 25.57 4.90
C ARG A 434 13.05 24.54 4.84
N LEU A 435 12.74 23.23 4.95
CA LEU A 435 13.71 22.14 5.11
C LEU A 435 13.67 21.10 4.00
N GLY A 436 12.68 21.15 3.11
CA GLY A 436 12.50 20.18 2.02
C GLY A 436 13.61 20.23 0.96
N LYS A 437 13.53 19.33 -0.01
CA LYS A 437 14.55 19.18 -1.08
C LYS A 437 14.84 20.46 -1.88
N LYS A 438 13.87 21.37 -1.96
CA LYS A 438 13.99 22.67 -2.66
C LYS A 438 14.50 23.81 -1.76
N SER A 439 14.76 23.54 -0.47
CA SER A 439 15.23 24.57 0.45
C SER A 439 16.68 24.96 0.19
N THR A 440 16.98 26.22 0.43
CA THR A 440 18.32 26.81 0.29
C THR A 440 18.99 27.00 1.67
N PRO A 441 20.29 27.23 1.75
CA PRO A 441 20.95 27.59 3.02
C PRO A 441 20.26 28.77 3.73
N ASP A 442 19.83 29.79 2.97
CA ASP A 442 19.16 30.98 3.53
C ASP A 442 17.80 30.65 4.17
N THR A 443 17.01 29.79 3.54
CA THR A 443 15.71 29.37 4.09
C THR A 443 15.83 28.53 5.35
N ARG A 444 16.98 27.90 5.60
CA ARG A 444 17.29 27.07 6.77
C ARG A 444 18.05 27.80 7.87
N ASN A 445 18.45 29.04 7.61
CA ASN A 445 19.33 29.77 8.52
C ASN A 445 18.62 30.14 9.83
N HIS A 446 19.33 29.98 10.95
CA HIS A 446 18.85 30.26 12.30
C HIS A 446 17.47 29.62 12.63
N LEU A 447 17.33 28.35 12.32
CA LEU A 447 16.09 27.60 12.49
C LEU A 447 16.29 26.39 13.44
N ILE A 448 15.42 26.28 14.44
CA ILE A 448 15.32 25.07 15.26
C ILE A 448 13.92 24.49 15.11
N VAL A 449 13.84 23.20 14.83
CA VAL A 449 12.59 22.44 14.85
C VAL A 449 12.57 21.54 16.06
N VAL A 450 11.58 21.71 16.94
CA VAL A 450 11.38 20.86 18.12
C VAL A 450 10.15 20.01 17.88
N GLY A 451 10.30 18.68 17.95
CA GLY A 451 9.21 17.75 17.65
C GLY A 451 9.25 16.45 18.45
N THR A 452 8.20 15.65 18.25
CA THR A 452 8.05 14.30 18.84
C THR A 452 7.97 13.24 17.76
#